data_508086e0f8d40c7508049d45920898b9
#
_entry.id   508086e0f8d40c7508049d45920898b9
#
_cell.length_a   1.000
_cell.length_b   1.000
_cell.length_c   1.000
_cell.angle_alpha   90.00
_cell.angle_beta   90.00
_cell.angle_gamma   90.00
#
_symmetry.space_group_name_H-M   'P 1'
#
loop_
_entity.id
_entity.type
_entity.pdbx_description
1 polymer ?
#
loop_
_entity_poly.entity_id
_entity_poly.type
_entity_poly.pdbx_seq_one_letter_code
_entity_poly.pdbx_strand_id
1 'polypeptide(L)'
;MAADILMYDANIVPVGRDQLQHLEITRDVASRFNNLMGDTLVIPEPKIQEEAKYVIGTNGEKMSKSQSNTIDIFLPDKDLRKQIMKIKTQSLSVEDKKDPKECNIFKIYSLIASKENQTSLKNRYTSGGLGYGEAKEILFNEIIQKFQKERDLYSSYHANKEKVEIVLKDGAEKARKQAQIVLKRVRSRVGF
;
A
#
# COMPACT_ATOMS: atom_id res chain seq x y z
N MET A 1 -4.25 -11.72 14.50
CA MET A 1 -4.47 -12.20 13.12
C MET A 1 -5.55 -13.27 13.03
N ALA A 2 -5.45 -14.47 13.69
CA ALA A 2 -6.50 -15.48 13.58
C ALA A 2 -7.90 -14.96 14.01
N ALA A 3 -7.99 -14.30 15.16
CA ALA A 3 -9.23 -13.70 15.64
C ALA A 3 -9.81 -12.67 14.65
N ASP A 4 -8.97 -11.83 14.06
CA ASP A 4 -9.39 -10.80 13.11
C ASP A 4 -9.95 -11.40 11.80
N ILE A 5 -9.51 -12.59 11.42
CA ILE A 5 -10.00 -13.32 10.25
C ILE A 5 -11.29 -14.07 10.58
N LEU A 6 -11.26 -14.88 11.64
CA LEU A 6 -12.37 -15.78 11.99
C LEU A 6 -13.60 -15.02 12.49
N MET A 7 -13.41 -13.89 13.17
CA MET A 7 -14.50 -13.08 13.72
C MET A 7 -15.40 -12.43 12.65
N TYR A 8 -14.93 -12.38 11.41
CA TYR A 8 -15.68 -11.79 10.29
C TYR A 8 -16.13 -12.81 9.24
N ASP A 9 -16.00 -14.12 9.50
CA ASP A 9 -16.32 -15.19 8.53
C ASP A 9 -15.62 -14.98 7.18
N ALA A 10 -14.36 -14.58 7.20
CA ALA A 10 -13.59 -14.34 5.99
C ALA A 10 -13.39 -15.64 5.20
N ASN A 11 -13.91 -15.70 3.97
CA ASN A 11 -13.74 -16.87 3.08
C ASN A 11 -12.38 -16.85 2.39
N ILE A 12 -11.88 -15.65 2.00
CA ILE A 12 -10.64 -15.47 1.25
C ILE A 12 -9.82 -14.38 1.94
N VAL A 13 -8.54 -14.70 2.19
CA VAL A 13 -7.60 -13.76 2.80
C VAL A 13 -6.43 -13.51 1.84
N PRO A 14 -6.34 -12.32 1.23
CA PRO A 14 -5.19 -11.94 0.43
C PRO A 14 -3.96 -11.79 1.32
N VAL A 15 -2.91 -12.57 1.06
CA VAL A 15 -1.68 -12.57 1.87
C VAL A 15 -0.43 -12.65 1.00
N GLY A 16 0.66 -12.06 1.49
CA GLY A 16 2.00 -12.35 0.99
C GLY A 16 2.48 -13.72 1.44
N ARG A 17 3.49 -14.25 0.76
CA ARG A 17 4.06 -15.59 1.09
C ARG A 17 4.56 -15.69 2.52
N ASP A 18 5.09 -14.61 3.08
CA ASP A 18 5.58 -14.51 4.46
C ASP A 18 4.48 -14.65 5.52
N GLN A 19 3.20 -14.47 5.15
CA GLN A 19 2.05 -14.59 6.04
C GLN A 19 1.30 -15.92 5.93
N LEU A 20 1.69 -16.80 4.99
CA LEU A 20 1.02 -18.08 4.77
C LEU A 20 0.98 -18.95 6.02
N GLN A 21 2.09 -19.03 6.75
CA GLN A 21 2.15 -19.82 7.98
C GLN A 21 1.14 -19.36 9.03
N HIS A 22 0.95 -18.06 9.18
CA HIS A 22 -0.04 -17.52 10.11
C HIS A 22 -1.47 -17.84 9.68
N LEU A 23 -1.72 -17.87 8.38
CA LEU A 23 -3.03 -18.23 7.86
C LEU A 23 -3.30 -19.74 8.00
N GLU A 24 -2.30 -20.61 7.80
CA GLU A 24 -2.45 -22.05 8.05
C GLU A 24 -2.76 -22.33 9.53
N ILE A 25 -2.09 -21.67 10.47
CA ILE A 25 -2.43 -21.76 11.90
C ILE A 25 -3.89 -21.31 12.13
N THR A 26 -4.36 -20.28 11.45
CA THR A 26 -5.75 -19.83 11.54
C THR A 26 -6.73 -20.88 11.05
N ARG A 27 -6.42 -21.56 9.94
CA ARG A 27 -7.20 -22.66 9.37
C ARG A 27 -7.23 -23.86 10.32
N ASP A 28 -6.10 -24.22 10.91
CA ASP A 28 -5.99 -25.31 11.88
C ASP A 28 -6.86 -25.05 13.12
N VAL A 29 -6.83 -23.81 13.64
CA VAL A 29 -7.67 -23.40 14.76
C VAL A 29 -9.16 -23.53 14.42
N ALA A 30 -9.57 -23.03 13.25
CA ALA A 30 -10.96 -23.14 12.80
C ALA A 30 -11.39 -24.58 12.59
N SER A 31 -10.57 -25.39 11.93
CA SER A 31 -10.84 -26.81 11.68
C SER A 31 -10.94 -27.61 12.97
N ARG A 32 -10.01 -27.38 13.90
CA ARG A 32 -10.02 -28.06 15.20
C ARG A 32 -11.26 -27.68 16.03
N PHE A 33 -11.65 -26.40 16.02
CA PHE A 33 -12.87 -25.95 16.67
C PHE A 33 -14.10 -26.63 16.06
N ASN A 34 -14.22 -26.64 14.74
CA ASN A 34 -15.34 -27.25 14.04
C ASN A 34 -15.44 -28.76 14.29
N ASN A 35 -14.31 -29.47 14.35
CA ASN A 35 -14.27 -30.89 14.66
C ASN A 35 -14.79 -31.22 16.08
N LEU A 36 -14.55 -30.31 17.03
CA LEU A 36 -14.98 -30.52 18.44
C LEU A 36 -16.40 -30.02 18.71
N MET A 37 -16.81 -28.92 18.09
CA MET A 37 -18.03 -28.18 18.40
C MET A 37 -19.05 -28.18 17.26
N GLY A 38 -18.77 -28.88 16.16
CA GLY A 38 -19.56 -28.84 14.93
C GLY A 38 -19.28 -27.62 14.07
N ASP A 39 -19.75 -27.61 12.83
CA ASP A 39 -19.53 -26.54 11.85
C ASP A 39 -19.96 -25.17 12.41
N THR A 40 -18.97 -24.37 12.72
CA THR A 40 -19.18 -23.09 13.41
C THR A 40 -18.37 -21.97 12.78
N LEU A 41 -17.10 -22.18 12.49
CA LEU A 41 -16.19 -21.19 11.94
C LEU A 41 -15.97 -21.42 10.46
N VAL A 42 -15.93 -20.36 9.68
CA VAL A 42 -15.50 -20.42 8.27
C VAL A 42 -13.99 -20.66 8.23
N ILE A 43 -13.56 -21.66 7.43
CA ILE A 43 -12.14 -21.94 7.22
C ILE A 43 -11.70 -21.06 6.05
N PRO A 44 -10.80 -20.07 6.29
CA PRO A 44 -10.41 -19.14 5.27
C PRO A 44 -9.44 -19.76 4.26
N GLU A 45 -9.51 -19.33 2.99
CA GLU A 45 -8.56 -19.72 1.95
C GLU A 45 -7.54 -18.62 1.68
N PRO A 46 -6.24 -18.97 1.51
CA PRO A 46 -5.23 -18.01 1.11
C PRO A 46 -5.41 -17.60 -0.36
N LYS A 47 -5.40 -16.31 -0.61
CA LYS A 47 -5.18 -15.78 -1.95
C LYS A 47 -3.80 -15.17 -2.01
N ILE A 48 -2.83 -15.95 -2.53
CA ILE A 48 -1.45 -15.47 -2.65
C ILE A 48 -1.43 -14.33 -3.65
N GLN A 49 -1.00 -13.16 -3.20
CA GLN A 49 -0.64 -12.09 -4.10
C GLN A 49 0.75 -12.40 -4.64
N GLU A 50 0.87 -12.49 -5.99
CA GLU A 50 2.18 -12.49 -6.63
C GLU A 50 2.96 -11.31 -6.06
N GLU A 51 4.25 -11.52 -5.77
CA GLU A 51 5.11 -10.53 -5.12
C GLU A 51 4.86 -9.14 -5.69
N ALA A 52 4.15 -8.31 -4.92
CA ALA A 52 4.02 -6.91 -5.27
C ALA A 52 5.45 -6.36 -5.34
N LYS A 53 5.88 -5.95 -6.54
CA LYS A 53 7.18 -5.32 -6.73
C LYS A 53 7.29 -4.24 -5.66
N TYR A 54 8.27 -4.37 -4.78
CA TYR A 54 8.47 -3.38 -3.73
C TYR A 54 8.73 -2.01 -4.36
N VAL A 55 8.16 -0.99 -3.76
CA VAL A 55 8.42 0.39 -4.14
C VAL A 55 9.82 0.76 -3.64
N ILE A 56 10.64 1.33 -4.51
CA ILE A 56 11.96 1.83 -4.10
C ILE A 56 11.81 3.20 -3.44
N GLY A 57 12.64 3.44 -2.44
CA GLY A 57 12.74 4.73 -1.75
C GLY A 57 13.72 5.69 -2.43
N THR A 58 13.93 6.83 -1.78
CA THR A 58 14.82 7.89 -2.30
C THR A 58 16.27 7.46 -2.47
N ASN A 59 16.71 6.41 -1.77
CA ASN A 59 18.07 5.84 -1.85
C ASN A 59 18.22 4.73 -2.91
N GLY A 60 17.11 4.31 -3.57
CA GLY A 60 17.08 3.22 -4.55
C GLY A 60 16.87 1.83 -3.97
N GLU A 61 16.81 1.70 -2.64
CA GLU A 61 16.50 0.46 -1.92
C GLU A 61 14.99 0.35 -1.64
N LYS A 62 14.54 -0.77 -1.09
CA LYS A 62 13.14 -0.96 -0.67
C LYS A 62 12.70 0.19 0.24
N MET A 63 11.59 0.84 -0.11
CA MET A 63 11.02 1.92 0.69
C MET A 63 10.60 1.39 2.07
N SER A 64 11.08 2.06 3.13
CA SER A 64 10.70 1.72 4.50
C SER A 64 10.84 2.92 5.44
N LYS A 65 10.03 2.96 6.50
CA LYS A 65 10.12 4.01 7.53
C LYS A 65 11.44 3.94 8.30
N SER A 66 11.95 2.72 8.56
CA SER A 66 13.20 2.51 9.30
C SER A 66 14.43 3.04 8.57
N GLN A 67 14.40 3.09 7.23
CA GLN A 67 15.49 3.63 6.41
C GLN A 67 15.33 5.12 6.09
N SER A 68 14.27 5.77 6.55
CA SER A 68 13.98 7.18 6.27
C SER A 68 14.05 7.54 4.77
N ASN A 69 13.74 6.58 3.89
CA ASN A 69 13.81 6.71 2.44
C ASN A 69 12.42 6.80 1.78
N THR A 70 11.37 7.04 2.56
CA THR A 70 9.99 7.13 2.09
C THR A 70 9.74 8.42 1.31
N ILE A 71 8.78 8.35 0.37
CA ILE A 71 8.18 9.52 -0.27
C ILE A 71 6.73 9.58 0.25
N ASP A 72 6.44 10.59 1.05
CA ASP A 72 5.11 10.79 1.62
C ASP A 72 4.31 11.73 0.72
N ILE A 73 3.37 11.15 -0.01
CA ILE A 73 2.52 11.86 -0.99
C ILE A 73 1.53 12.84 -0.34
N PHE A 74 1.33 12.80 0.97
CA PHE A 74 0.42 13.71 1.70
C PHE A 74 1.12 14.92 2.32
N LEU A 75 2.43 15.03 2.20
CA LEU A 75 3.15 16.24 2.63
C LEU A 75 2.72 17.47 1.83
N PRO A 76 2.84 18.68 2.43
CA PRO A 76 2.77 19.92 1.67
C PRO A 76 3.72 19.90 0.46
N ASP A 77 3.32 20.52 -0.64
CA ASP A 77 4.04 20.48 -1.93
C ASP A 77 5.54 20.79 -1.79
N LYS A 78 5.85 21.82 -0.99
CA LYS A 78 7.24 22.22 -0.72
C LYS A 78 8.08 21.10 -0.10
N ASP A 79 7.50 20.36 0.82
CA ASP A 79 8.23 19.31 1.56
C ASP A 79 8.28 18.00 0.77
N LEU A 80 7.19 17.65 0.05
CA LEU A 80 7.20 16.54 -0.91
C LEU A 80 8.26 16.77 -2.00
N ARG A 81 8.33 17.99 -2.56
CA ARG A 81 9.34 18.36 -3.56
C ARG A 81 10.75 18.19 -3.00
N LYS A 82 11.01 18.62 -1.75
CA LYS A 82 12.32 18.40 -1.08
C LYS A 82 12.67 16.91 -0.95
N GLN A 83 11.68 16.04 -0.64
CA GLN A 83 11.92 14.59 -0.59
C GLN A 83 12.29 14.04 -1.97
N ILE A 84 11.58 14.43 -3.01
CA ILE A 84 11.84 13.99 -4.39
C ILE A 84 13.22 14.47 -4.88
N MET A 85 13.61 15.70 -4.53
CA MET A 85 14.95 16.22 -4.86
C MET A 85 16.09 15.44 -4.21
N LYS A 86 15.84 14.70 -3.13
CA LYS A 86 16.85 13.82 -2.47
C LYS A 86 17.01 12.47 -3.14
N ILE A 87 16.20 12.10 -4.14
CA ILE A 87 16.33 10.81 -4.85
C ILE A 87 17.74 10.69 -5.40
N LYS A 88 18.44 9.61 -5.04
CA LYS A 88 19.78 9.30 -5.51
C LYS A 88 19.80 9.08 -7.03
N THR A 89 20.74 9.73 -7.69
CA THR A 89 20.96 9.66 -9.13
C THR A 89 22.41 9.34 -9.44
N GLN A 90 22.69 8.91 -10.64
CA GLN A 90 24.04 8.76 -11.15
C GLN A 90 24.68 10.14 -11.43
N SER A 91 26.01 10.18 -11.54
CA SER A 91 26.77 11.40 -11.88
C SER A 91 26.93 11.54 -13.40
N LEU A 92 25.79 11.66 -14.12
CA LEU A 92 25.77 11.87 -15.57
C LEU A 92 25.39 13.32 -15.89
N SER A 93 26.01 13.88 -16.96
CA SER A 93 25.68 15.23 -17.42
C SER A 93 24.27 15.30 -18.04
N VAL A 94 23.80 16.52 -18.33
CA VAL A 94 22.50 16.72 -19.00
C VAL A 94 22.51 16.08 -20.39
N GLU A 95 23.63 16.22 -21.13
CA GLU A 95 23.76 15.74 -22.50
C GLU A 95 23.87 14.22 -22.62
N ASP A 96 24.28 13.54 -21.53
CA ASP A 96 24.47 12.11 -21.54
C ASP A 96 23.11 11.36 -21.70
N LYS A 97 23.14 10.31 -22.53
CA LYS A 97 22.05 9.34 -22.59
C LYS A 97 21.99 8.55 -21.29
N LYS A 98 20.79 8.36 -20.77
CA LYS A 98 20.56 7.69 -19.48
C LYS A 98 19.73 6.43 -19.67
N ASP A 99 20.04 5.37 -18.93
CA ASP A 99 19.23 4.16 -18.92
C ASP A 99 18.06 4.33 -17.93
N PRO A 100 16.80 4.33 -18.41
CA PRO A 100 15.64 4.41 -17.54
C PRO A 100 15.56 3.25 -16.53
N LYS A 101 16.06 2.06 -16.88
CA LYS A 101 16.03 0.88 -16.00
C LYS A 101 16.92 1.03 -14.78
N GLU A 102 18.01 1.78 -14.90
CA GLU A 102 18.95 2.04 -13.81
C GLU A 102 18.60 3.32 -13.02
N CYS A 103 17.65 4.11 -13.51
CA CYS A 103 17.29 5.38 -12.90
C CYS A 103 16.18 5.23 -11.85
N ASN A 104 16.49 5.56 -10.59
CA ASN A 104 15.52 5.49 -9.50
C ASN A 104 14.30 6.38 -9.73
N ILE A 105 14.47 7.56 -10.33
CA ILE A 105 13.37 8.46 -10.66
C ILE A 105 12.41 7.78 -11.62
N PHE A 106 12.93 7.16 -12.69
CA PHE A 106 12.09 6.49 -13.67
C PHE A 106 11.40 5.25 -13.11
N LYS A 107 12.08 4.48 -12.24
CA LYS A 107 11.47 3.33 -11.55
C LYS A 107 10.25 3.76 -10.73
N ILE A 108 10.36 4.85 -9.96
CA ILE A 108 9.23 5.39 -9.18
C ILE A 108 8.15 5.94 -10.11
N TYR A 109 8.53 6.73 -11.11
CA TYR A 109 7.62 7.32 -12.10
C TYR A 109 6.78 6.26 -12.81
N SER A 110 7.39 5.14 -13.20
CA SER A 110 6.72 4.04 -13.90
C SER A 110 5.63 3.33 -13.08
N LEU A 111 5.61 3.50 -11.75
CA LEU A 111 4.57 2.93 -10.90
C LEU A 111 3.25 3.72 -10.95
N ILE A 112 3.32 5.00 -11.30
CA ILE A 112 2.19 5.93 -11.20
C ILE A 112 1.75 6.51 -12.54
N ALA A 113 2.67 6.73 -13.46
CA ALA A 113 2.43 7.37 -14.75
C ALA A 113 1.73 6.43 -15.75
N SER A 114 0.98 7.02 -16.69
CA SER A 114 0.40 6.30 -17.82
C SER A 114 1.50 5.69 -18.71
N LYS A 115 1.14 4.66 -19.49
CA LYS A 115 2.09 4.04 -20.42
C LYS A 115 2.63 5.03 -21.47
N GLU A 116 1.81 5.98 -21.88
CA GLU A 116 2.17 7.05 -22.81
C GLU A 116 3.23 7.97 -22.20
N ASN A 117 2.97 8.44 -20.97
CA ASN A 117 3.89 9.29 -20.22
C ASN A 117 5.21 8.56 -19.92
N GLN A 118 5.16 7.27 -19.57
CA GLN A 118 6.36 6.44 -19.39
C GLN A 118 7.18 6.36 -20.67
N THR A 119 6.53 6.15 -21.82
CA THR A 119 7.21 6.08 -23.12
C THR A 119 7.84 7.42 -23.48
N SER A 120 7.13 8.52 -23.29
CA SER A 120 7.62 9.88 -23.51
C SER A 120 8.87 10.17 -22.67
N LEU A 121 8.79 9.93 -21.36
CA LEU A 121 9.94 10.16 -20.48
C LEU A 121 11.11 9.23 -20.80
N LYS A 122 10.84 7.95 -21.12
CA LYS A 122 11.87 7.00 -21.55
C LYS A 122 12.63 7.48 -22.76
N ASN A 123 11.93 7.99 -23.78
CA ASN A 123 12.57 8.53 -24.98
C ASN A 123 13.50 9.71 -24.65
N ARG A 124 13.07 10.61 -23.77
CA ARG A 124 13.90 11.73 -23.31
C ARG A 124 15.16 11.26 -22.56
N TYR A 125 15.09 10.20 -21.76
CA TYR A 125 16.24 9.60 -21.09
C TYR A 125 17.26 9.05 -22.10
N THR A 126 16.77 8.37 -23.15
CA THR A 126 17.64 7.71 -24.14
C THR A 126 18.17 8.64 -25.22
N SER A 127 17.52 9.79 -25.45
CA SER A 127 17.97 10.79 -26.43
C SER A 127 19.10 11.70 -25.91
N GLY A 128 19.22 11.83 -24.59
CA GLY A 128 20.05 12.85 -23.96
C GLY A 128 19.32 14.20 -23.83
N GLY A 129 19.95 15.19 -23.20
CA GLY A 129 19.38 16.52 -23.00
C GLY A 129 18.42 16.63 -21.79
N LEU A 130 18.22 15.55 -21.00
CA LEU A 130 17.36 15.56 -19.82
C LEU A 130 18.21 15.57 -18.54
N GLY A 131 18.16 16.66 -17.78
CA GLY A 131 18.80 16.77 -16.48
C GLY A 131 18.00 16.02 -15.39
N TYR A 132 18.71 15.49 -14.39
CA TYR A 132 18.04 14.81 -13.27
C TYR A 132 17.14 15.75 -12.44
N GLY A 133 17.47 17.04 -12.35
CA GLY A 133 16.62 18.04 -11.72
C GLY A 133 15.26 18.13 -12.40
N GLU A 134 15.24 18.23 -13.72
CA GLU A 134 14.03 18.26 -14.53
C GLU A 134 13.23 16.95 -14.42
N ALA A 135 13.91 15.81 -14.47
CA ALA A 135 13.26 14.51 -14.30
C ALA A 135 12.58 14.37 -12.92
N LYS A 136 13.18 14.93 -11.87
CA LYS A 136 12.57 14.99 -10.52
C LYS A 136 11.34 15.91 -10.48
N GLU A 137 11.37 17.03 -11.19
CA GLU A 137 10.18 17.91 -11.31
C GLU A 137 9.05 17.20 -12.07
N ILE A 138 9.37 16.47 -13.13
CA ILE A 138 8.36 15.66 -13.86
C ILE A 138 7.73 14.63 -12.91
N LEU A 139 8.52 13.93 -12.11
CA LEU A 139 8.02 13.00 -11.11
C LEU A 139 7.15 13.70 -10.07
N PHE A 140 7.57 14.85 -9.56
CA PHE A 140 6.79 15.63 -8.59
C PHE A 140 5.43 16.01 -9.16
N ASN A 141 5.38 16.55 -10.38
CA ASN A 141 4.14 16.95 -11.03
C ASN A 141 3.21 15.76 -11.27
N GLU A 142 3.75 14.61 -11.67
CA GLU A 142 2.98 13.38 -11.86
C GLU A 142 2.34 12.91 -10.53
N ILE A 143 3.09 12.96 -9.42
CA ILE A 143 2.56 12.61 -8.08
C ILE A 143 1.43 13.56 -7.69
N ILE A 144 1.63 14.88 -7.84
CA ILE A 144 0.60 15.87 -7.50
C ILE A 144 -0.67 15.61 -8.32
N GLN A 145 -0.54 15.45 -9.62
CA GLN A 145 -1.67 15.23 -10.50
C GLN A 145 -2.38 13.89 -10.22
N LYS A 146 -1.62 12.82 -10.04
CA LYS A 146 -2.15 11.47 -9.82
C LYS A 146 -2.94 11.36 -8.53
N PHE A 147 -2.43 11.97 -7.45
CA PHE A 147 -2.98 11.85 -6.10
C PHE A 147 -3.73 13.09 -5.62
N GLN A 148 -4.14 13.98 -6.54
CA GLN A 148 -4.83 15.24 -6.17
C GLN A 148 -6.06 14.97 -5.31
N LYS A 149 -6.93 14.05 -5.72
CA LYS A 149 -8.17 13.71 -5.02
C LYS A 149 -7.92 13.17 -3.62
N GLU A 150 -6.94 12.27 -3.49
CA GLU A 150 -6.55 11.66 -2.22
C GLU A 150 -5.95 12.69 -1.27
N ARG A 151 -5.15 13.60 -1.80
CA ARG A 151 -4.56 14.72 -1.04
C ARG A 151 -5.61 15.70 -0.54
N ASP A 152 -6.58 16.06 -1.37
CA ASP A 152 -7.71 16.91 -0.99
C ASP A 152 -8.56 16.25 0.08
N LEU A 153 -8.84 14.95 -0.06
CA LEU A 153 -9.58 14.18 0.91
C LEU A 153 -8.82 14.07 2.24
N TYR A 154 -7.53 13.79 2.19
CA TYR A 154 -6.66 13.77 3.39
C TYR A 154 -6.71 15.11 4.12
N SER A 155 -6.55 16.22 3.40
CA SER A 155 -6.61 17.56 3.96
C SER A 155 -7.97 17.86 4.60
N SER A 156 -9.06 17.45 3.95
CA SER A 156 -10.41 17.57 4.47
C SER A 156 -10.62 16.79 5.78
N TYR A 157 -10.12 15.56 5.85
CA TYR A 157 -10.20 14.76 7.08
C TYR A 157 -9.30 15.31 8.18
N HIS A 158 -8.11 15.78 7.84
CA HIS A 158 -7.18 16.37 8.81
C HIS A 158 -7.74 17.67 9.43
N ALA A 159 -8.46 18.46 8.64
CA ALA A 159 -9.10 19.68 9.10
C ALA A 159 -10.39 19.45 9.92
N ASN A 160 -11.05 18.28 9.75
CA ASN A 160 -12.34 17.99 10.37
C ASN A 160 -12.33 16.65 11.12
N LYS A 161 -11.86 16.68 12.35
CA LYS A 161 -11.77 15.49 13.22
C LYS A 161 -13.14 14.89 13.54
N GLU A 162 -14.18 15.71 13.67
CA GLU A 162 -15.54 15.24 13.96
C GLU A 162 -16.07 14.36 12.82
N LYS A 163 -15.81 14.75 11.58
CA LYS A 163 -16.16 13.92 10.41
C LYS A 163 -15.45 12.57 10.44
N VAL A 164 -14.18 12.55 10.86
CA VAL A 164 -13.41 11.30 11.01
C VAL A 164 -14.02 10.42 12.10
N GLU A 165 -14.39 10.99 13.23
CA GLU A 165 -15.03 10.27 14.33
C GLU A 165 -16.36 9.64 13.93
N ILE A 166 -17.19 10.37 13.16
CA ILE A 166 -18.47 9.83 12.63
C ILE A 166 -18.20 8.61 11.74
N VAL A 167 -17.27 8.73 10.78
CA VAL A 167 -16.91 7.60 9.89
C VAL A 167 -16.38 6.40 10.67
N LEU A 168 -15.55 6.64 11.70
CA LEU A 168 -15.02 5.58 12.56
C LEU A 168 -16.11 4.92 13.40
N LYS A 169 -17.06 5.68 13.96
CA LYS A 169 -18.22 5.14 14.71
C LYS A 169 -19.09 4.25 13.83
N ASP A 170 -19.45 4.76 12.65
CA ASP A 170 -20.26 3.99 11.67
C ASP A 170 -19.56 2.69 11.25
N GLY A 171 -18.26 2.79 10.99
CA GLY A 171 -17.42 1.64 10.66
C GLY A 171 -17.35 0.62 11.81
N ALA A 172 -17.16 1.10 13.04
CA ALA A 172 -17.10 0.27 14.24
C ALA A 172 -18.44 -0.44 14.51
N GLU A 173 -19.58 0.23 14.28
CA GLU A 173 -20.90 -0.39 14.43
C GLU A 173 -21.12 -1.51 13.40
N LYS A 174 -20.75 -1.30 12.14
CA LYS A 174 -20.82 -2.32 11.09
C LYS A 174 -19.96 -3.53 11.43
N ALA A 175 -18.72 -3.30 11.82
CA ALA A 175 -17.77 -4.34 12.22
C ALA A 175 -18.27 -5.10 13.45
N ARG A 176 -18.79 -4.39 14.47
CA ARG A 176 -19.36 -5.00 15.69
C ARG A 176 -20.54 -5.88 15.39
N LYS A 177 -21.47 -5.46 14.52
CA LYS A 177 -22.63 -6.27 14.12
C LYS A 177 -22.19 -7.61 13.53
N GLN A 178 -21.23 -7.59 12.60
CA GLN A 178 -20.72 -8.82 12.00
C GLN A 178 -19.98 -9.70 13.03
N ALA A 179 -19.10 -9.11 13.83
CA ALA A 179 -18.35 -9.82 14.85
C ALA A 179 -19.27 -10.46 15.91
N GLN A 180 -20.35 -9.78 16.30
CA GLN A 180 -21.34 -10.31 17.26
C GLN A 180 -22.06 -11.54 16.75
N ILE A 181 -22.36 -11.65 15.46
CA ILE A 181 -22.99 -12.83 14.85
C ILE A 181 -22.08 -14.03 15.06
N VAL A 182 -20.81 -13.92 14.72
CA VAL A 182 -19.84 -15.00 14.88
C VAL A 182 -19.61 -15.32 16.35
N LEU A 183 -19.41 -14.31 17.18
CA LEU A 183 -19.16 -14.49 18.61
C LEU A 183 -20.34 -15.19 19.31
N LYS A 184 -21.59 -14.82 19.00
CA LYS A 184 -22.79 -15.48 19.53
C LYS A 184 -22.85 -16.94 19.10
N ARG A 185 -22.54 -17.23 17.82
CA ARG A 185 -22.49 -18.59 17.29
C ARG A 185 -21.44 -19.44 18.01
N VAL A 186 -20.24 -18.90 18.19
CA VAL A 186 -19.15 -19.58 18.92
C VAL A 186 -19.52 -19.81 20.39
N ARG A 187 -20.00 -18.78 21.08
CA ARG A 187 -20.41 -18.89 22.51
C ARG A 187 -21.48 -19.92 22.71
N SER A 188 -22.54 -19.93 21.90
CA SER A 188 -23.61 -20.93 21.97
C SER A 188 -23.07 -22.37 21.81
N ARG A 189 -22.03 -22.59 21.03
CA ARG A 189 -21.38 -23.91 20.82
C ARG A 189 -20.56 -24.36 22.01
N VAL A 190 -19.97 -23.44 22.76
CA VAL A 190 -19.14 -23.75 23.95
C VAL A 190 -19.93 -23.65 25.27
N GLY A 191 -21.23 -23.36 25.20
CA GLY A 191 -22.14 -23.39 26.38
C GLY A 191 -22.25 -22.07 27.15
N PHE A 192 -22.02 -20.89 26.48
CA PHE A 192 -22.22 -19.56 27.06
C PHE A 192 -23.37 -18.79 26.37
#